data_45e19815d0fd09ba444a73a3f5404d54
#
_entry.id   45e19815d0fd09ba444a73a3f5404d54
#
_cell.length_a   1.000
_cell.length_b   1.000
_cell.length_c   1.000
_cell.angle_alpha   90.00
_cell.angle_beta   90.00
_cell.angle_gamma   90.00
#
_symmetry.space_group_name_H-M   'P 1'
#
loop_
_entity.id
_entity.type
_entity.pdbx_description
1 polymer ?
#
loop_
_entity_poly.entity_id
_entity_poly.type
_entity_poly.pdbx_seq_one_letter_code
_entity_poly.pdbx_strand_id
1 'polypeptide(L)'
;MNRAEILQRLIQLSHELGREDRHLAILGEGNTSADLGDGTFYVKASGSQLGTIDEDGFTRVKMAPIFNALDVPDKTDDAVRIVLEDCRVDKKAKLPSVETFLHAICLREGGAKWVGHTHPVSVLKILCSQLGAAPFHRHIFPDAIVVCGRHVAEVPYIDPGIRLAVELRKSLRQFIKKHGAAPKVILMVNHGPVVLGQTDRDVFNTMLMLDKWACILAGNYSVGAPRFLDEKLSDRIESRPDEHYRRRIIGRIK
;
A
#
# COMPACT_ATOMS: atom_id res chain seq x y z
N MET A 1 6.32 -13.33 15.98
CA MET A 1 6.06 -14.32 14.91
C MET A 1 7.41 -14.79 14.34
N ASN A 2 7.53 -16.08 14.05
CA ASN A 2 8.68 -16.59 13.31
C ASN A 2 8.49 -16.34 11.79
N ARG A 3 9.55 -16.56 10.98
CA ARG A 3 9.54 -16.27 9.55
C ARG A 3 8.49 -17.09 8.78
N ALA A 4 8.29 -18.35 9.15
CA ALA A 4 7.32 -19.21 8.48
C ALA A 4 5.88 -18.72 8.74
N GLU A 5 5.56 -18.32 9.96
CA GLU A 5 4.27 -17.74 10.31
C GLU A 5 4.00 -16.42 9.53
N ILE A 6 5.04 -15.56 9.40
CA ILE A 6 4.92 -14.32 8.61
C ILE A 6 4.63 -14.65 7.15
N LEU A 7 5.34 -15.61 6.57
CA LEU A 7 5.15 -16.00 5.17
C LEU A 7 3.75 -16.57 4.94
N GLN A 8 3.26 -17.45 5.80
CA GLN A 8 1.91 -18.01 5.71
C GLN A 8 0.83 -16.93 5.79
N ARG A 9 0.97 -15.98 6.70
CA ARG A 9 0.03 -14.84 6.78
C ARG A 9 0.13 -13.92 5.56
N LEU A 10 1.31 -13.75 4.98
CA LEU A 10 1.51 -12.97 3.77
C LEU A 10 0.84 -13.62 2.56
N ILE A 11 0.92 -14.96 2.46
CA ILE A 11 0.19 -15.74 1.45
C ILE A 11 -1.33 -15.54 1.64
N GLN A 12 -1.83 -15.69 2.86
CA GLN A 12 -3.26 -15.49 3.15
C GLN A 12 -3.74 -14.07 2.81
N LEU A 13 -2.98 -13.04 3.20
CA LEU A 13 -3.27 -11.65 2.83
C LEU A 13 -3.33 -11.49 1.30
N SER A 14 -2.38 -12.08 0.59
CA SER A 14 -2.32 -12.00 -0.86
C SER A 14 -3.49 -12.68 -1.53
N HIS A 15 -3.86 -13.89 -1.06
CA HIS A 15 -5.05 -14.59 -1.55
C HIS A 15 -6.32 -13.76 -1.34
N GLU A 16 -6.48 -13.17 -0.15
CA GLU A 16 -7.64 -12.32 0.14
C GLU A 16 -7.68 -11.05 -0.73
N LEU A 17 -6.54 -10.43 -1.00
CA LEU A 17 -6.48 -9.26 -1.89
C LEU A 17 -6.60 -9.65 -3.38
N GLY A 18 -6.17 -10.85 -3.75
CA GLY A 18 -6.21 -11.37 -5.12
C GLY A 18 -7.49 -12.13 -5.47
N ARG A 19 -8.50 -12.15 -4.60
CA ARG A 19 -9.80 -12.79 -4.92
C ARG A 19 -10.48 -12.05 -6.08
N GLU A 20 -10.89 -12.82 -7.09
CA GLU A 20 -11.50 -12.30 -8.31
C GLU A 20 -12.78 -11.51 -8.03
N ASP A 21 -13.62 -11.98 -7.09
CA ASP A 21 -14.88 -11.34 -6.73
C ASP A 21 -14.73 -9.96 -6.08
N ARG A 22 -13.52 -9.58 -5.65
CA ARG A 22 -13.24 -8.28 -5.03
C ARG A 22 -12.76 -7.22 -6.01
N HIS A 23 -12.32 -7.60 -7.18
CA HIS A 23 -11.80 -6.68 -8.19
C HIS A 23 -10.70 -5.72 -7.69
N LEU A 24 -9.87 -6.20 -6.72
CA LEU A 24 -8.76 -5.42 -6.16
C LEU A 24 -7.47 -5.62 -6.95
N ALA A 25 -7.26 -6.80 -7.54
CA ALA A 25 -6.13 -7.12 -8.39
C ALA A 25 -6.55 -8.13 -9.45
N ILE A 26 -6.11 -7.94 -10.68
CA ILE A 26 -6.42 -8.79 -11.83
C ILE A 26 -5.10 -9.33 -12.39
N LEU A 27 -5.06 -10.64 -12.71
CA LEU A 27 -3.85 -11.28 -13.24
C LEU A 27 -2.63 -11.08 -12.32
N GLY A 28 -1.53 -10.57 -12.88
CA GLY A 28 -0.27 -10.35 -12.16
C GLY A 28 -0.17 -9.02 -11.38
N GLU A 29 -1.24 -8.22 -11.34
CA GLU A 29 -1.27 -6.93 -10.67
C GLU A 29 -1.01 -7.02 -9.17
N GLY A 30 -0.53 -5.90 -8.64
CA GLY A 30 -0.36 -5.72 -7.20
C GLY A 30 0.76 -6.57 -6.61
N ASN A 31 1.05 -6.29 -5.36
CA ASN A 31 2.04 -7.02 -4.56
C ASN A 31 1.85 -6.77 -3.07
N THR A 32 2.39 -7.66 -2.28
CA THR A 32 2.38 -7.59 -0.82
C THR A 32 3.78 -7.81 -0.28
N SER A 33 4.02 -7.29 0.93
CA SER A 33 5.28 -7.50 1.63
C SER A 33 5.11 -7.52 3.14
N ALA A 34 6.06 -8.13 3.85
CA ALA A 34 6.12 -8.16 5.31
C ALA A 34 7.55 -8.04 5.81
N ASP A 35 7.77 -7.13 6.77
CA ASP A 35 9.04 -6.92 7.46
C ASP A 35 9.36 -8.11 8.38
N LEU A 36 10.59 -8.60 8.34
CA LEU A 36 11.08 -9.68 9.21
C LEU A 36 11.79 -9.18 10.47
N GLY A 37 12.02 -7.87 10.59
CA GLY A 37 12.66 -7.24 11.75
C GLY A 37 14.18 -7.43 11.83
N ASP A 38 14.79 -8.06 10.83
CA ASP A 38 16.23 -8.37 10.77
C ASP A 38 16.95 -7.66 9.60
N GLY A 39 16.37 -6.59 9.08
CA GLY A 39 16.87 -5.87 7.91
C GLY A 39 16.53 -6.54 6.59
N THR A 40 15.67 -7.56 6.61
CA THR A 40 15.12 -8.23 5.43
C THR A 40 13.60 -8.23 5.46
N PHE A 41 12.96 -8.44 4.32
CA PHE A 41 11.52 -8.57 4.19
C PHE A 41 11.14 -9.54 3.08
N TYR A 42 9.95 -10.11 3.15
CA TYR A 42 9.35 -10.83 2.03
C TYR A 42 8.60 -9.86 1.13
N VAL A 43 8.70 -10.08 -0.17
CA VAL A 43 7.94 -9.34 -1.19
C VAL A 43 7.57 -10.28 -2.33
N LYS A 44 6.42 -10.04 -2.95
CA LYS A 44 5.95 -10.80 -4.11
C LYS A 44 7.01 -10.82 -5.22
N ALA A 45 7.28 -11.99 -5.76
CA ALA A 45 8.14 -12.17 -6.92
C ALA A 45 7.42 -11.72 -8.21
N SER A 46 8.22 -11.25 -9.15
CA SER A 46 7.74 -10.90 -10.50
C SER A 46 7.09 -12.12 -11.17
N GLY A 47 5.97 -11.91 -11.86
CA GLY A 47 5.23 -12.95 -12.56
C GLY A 47 4.31 -13.82 -11.69
N SER A 48 4.29 -13.65 -10.36
CA SER A 48 3.32 -14.32 -9.49
C SER A 48 1.99 -13.56 -9.43
N GLN A 49 0.88 -14.28 -9.20
CA GLN A 49 -0.46 -13.69 -9.06
C GLN A 49 -0.90 -13.76 -7.60
N LEU A 50 -1.48 -12.68 -7.07
CA LEU A 50 -1.86 -12.60 -5.66
C LEU A 50 -2.85 -13.71 -5.24
N GLY A 51 -3.85 -13.99 -6.07
CA GLY A 51 -4.91 -14.95 -5.73
C GLY A 51 -4.47 -16.42 -5.65
N THR A 52 -3.31 -16.76 -6.24
CA THR A 52 -2.81 -18.15 -6.32
C THR A 52 -1.37 -18.31 -5.84
N ILE A 53 -0.79 -17.24 -5.28
CA ILE A 53 0.62 -17.22 -4.85
C ILE A 53 0.87 -18.24 -3.72
N ASP A 54 1.99 -18.94 -3.82
CA ASP A 54 2.52 -19.84 -2.81
C ASP A 54 3.84 -19.29 -2.21
N GLU A 55 4.55 -20.12 -1.44
CA GLU A 55 5.83 -19.75 -0.82
C GLU A 55 6.89 -19.35 -1.85
N ASP A 56 6.96 -20.04 -2.99
CA ASP A 56 7.90 -19.78 -4.09
C ASP A 56 7.57 -18.49 -4.85
N GLY A 57 6.39 -17.97 -4.65
CA GLY A 57 5.96 -16.67 -5.19
C GLY A 57 6.46 -15.48 -4.38
N PHE A 58 7.16 -15.70 -3.27
CA PHE A 58 7.76 -14.65 -2.46
C PHE A 58 9.28 -14.73 -2.44
N THR A 59 9.91 -13.57 -2.56
CA THR A 59 11.36 -13.44 -2.46
C THR A 59 11.73 -12.72 -1.17
N ARG A 60 12.64 -13.31 -0.39
CA ARG A 60 13.25 -12.62 0.74
C ARG A 60 14.37 -11.73 0.25
N VAL A 61 14.29 -10.44 0.58
CA VAL A 61 15.23 -9.41 0.12
C VAL A 61 15.84 -8.63 1.28
N LYS A 62 17.06 -8.12 1.07
CA LYS A 62 17.78 -7.25 2.00
C LYS A 62 17.40 -5.81 1.75
N MET A 63 17.12 -5.03 2.79
CA MET A 63 16.81 -3.60 2.65
C MET A 63 18.00 -2.75 2.23
N ALA A 64 19.23 -3.09 2.70
CA ALA A 64 20.40 -2.25 2.49
C ALA A 64 20.74 -1.98 1.01
N PRO A 65 20.83 -2.98 0.11
CA PRO A 65 21.10 -2.72 -1.32
C PRO A 65 20.04 -1.85 -1.97
N ILE A 66 18.76 -1.99 -1.57
CA ILE A 66 17.63 -1.22 -2.09
C ILE A 66 17.79 0.25 -1.72
N PHE A 67 18.07 0.55 -0.44
CA PHE A 67 18.26 1.93 0.02
C PHE A 67 19.50 2.59 -0.59
N ASN A 68 20.60 1.84 -0.74
CA ASN A 68 21.79 2.34 -1.42
C ASN A 68 21.47 2.77 -2.86
N ALA A 69 20.66 1.99 -3.58
CA ALA A 69 20.27 2.33 -4.95
C ALA A 69 19.33 3.55 -5.03
N LEU A 70 18.50 3.78 -4.01
CA LEU A 70 17.62 4.97 -3.98
C LEU A 70 18.40 6.28 -3.90
N ASP A 71 19.59 6.26 -3.34
CA ASP A 71 20.44 7.44 -3.15
C ASP A 71 21.43 7.67 -4.32
N VAL A 72 21.53 6.73 -5.28
CA VAL A 72 22.39 6.86 -6.47
C VAL A 72 21.64 7.61 -7.58
N PRO A 73 22.30 8.52 -8.34
CA PRO A 73 21.69 9.25 -9.46
C PRO A 73 21.24 8.36 -10.62
N ASP A 74 21.98 7.30 -10.91
CA ASP A 74 21.67 6.39 -12.02
C ASP A 74 20.43 5.54 -11.69
N LYS A 75 19.44 5.66 -12.55
CA LYS A 75 18.12 4.99 -12.43
C LYS A 75 17.78 4.24 -13.72
N THR A 76 18.78 3.75 -14.45
CA THR A 76 18.57 2.93 -15.64
C THR A 76 17.90 1.58 -15.28
N ASP A 77 17.18 1.01 -16.23
CA ASP A 77 16.51 -0.29 -16.03
C ASP A 77 17.51 -1.41 -15.71
N ASP A 78 18.72 -1.35 -16.33
CA ASP A 78 19.79 -2.31 -16.04
C ASP A 78 20.32 -2.15 -14.60
N ALA A 79 20.55 -0.92 -14.14
CA ALA A 79 20.95 -0.67 -12.75
C ALA A 79 19.89 -1.19 -11.77
N VAL A 80 18.61 -0.95 -12.06
CA VAL A 80 17.48 -1.45 -11.27
C VAL A 80 17.48 -2.99 -11.23
N ARG A 81 17.64 -3.64 -12.37
CA ARG A 81 17.70 -5.11 -12.46
C ARG A 81 18.84 -5.69 -11.62
N ILE A 82 20.04 -5.11 -11.70
CA ILE A 82 21.19 -5.53 -10.90
C ILE A 82 20.88 -5.45 -9.40
N VAL A 83 20.25 -4.36 -8.95
CA VAL A 83 19.86 -4.20 -7.53
C VAL A 83 18.85 -5.25 -7.12
N LEU A 84 17.84 -5.55 -7.96
CA LEU A 84 16.84 -6.58 -7.68
C LEU A 84 17.47 -7.98 -7.64
N GLU A 85 18.49 -8.24 -8.45
CA GLU A 85 19.28 -9.47 -8.40
C GLU A 85 20.10 -9.55 -7.11
N ASP A 86 20.72 -8.46 -6.70
CA ASP A 86 21.63 -8.42 -5.56
C ASP A 86 20.93 -8.37 -4.21
N CYS A 87 19.76 -7.77 -4.11
CA CYS A 87 19.04 -7.68 -2.85
C CYS A 87 18.50 -9.04 -2.36
N ARG A 88 18.38 -10.05 -3.22
CA ARG A 88 17.89 -11.39 -2.84
C ARG A 88 18.80 -12.02 -1.80
N VAL A 89 18.21 -12.60 -0.77
CA VAL A 89 18.95 -13.39 0.25
C VAL A 89 19.39 -14.72 -0.35
N ASP A 90 18.47 -15.43 -1.01
CA ASP A 90 18.77 -16.60 -1.82
C ASP A 90 18.84 -16.19 -3.30
N LYS A 91 20.01 -16.37 -3.91
CA LYS A 91 20.25 -16.03 -5.32
C LYS A 91 19.48 -16.92 -6.30
N LYS A 92 18.98 -18.08 -5.84
CA LYS A 92 18.13 -18.99 -6.63
C LYS A 92 16.66 -18.61 -6.61
N ALA A 93 16.23 -17.77 -5.64
CA ALA A 93 14.86 -17.30 -5.57
C ALA A 93 14.48 -16.49 -6.82
N LYS A 94 13.20 -16.43 -7.14
CA LYS A 94 12.68 -15.61 -8.26
C LYS A 94 13.06 -14.14 -8.06
N LEU A 95 13.11 -13.37 -9.15
CA LEU A 95 13.31 -11.93 -9.07
C LEU A 95 12.11 -11.29 -8.34
N PRO A 96 12.37 -10.39 -7.39
CA PRO A 96 11.28 -9.65 -6.76
C PRO A 96 10.64 -8.65 -7.75
N SER A 97 9.41 -8.21 -7.45
CA SER A 97 8.73 -7.17 -8.20
C SER A 97 9.60 -5.91 -8.36
N VAL A 98 9.47 -5.21 -9.47
CA VAL A 98 10.11 -3.89 -9.69
C VAL A 98 9.66 -2.86 -8.66
N GLU A 99 8.53 -3.07 -8.01
CA GLU A 99 7.99 -2.21 -6.95
C GLU A 99 8.54 -2.53 -5.56
N THR A 100 9.49 -3.45 -5.45
CA THR A 100 10.21 -3.78 -4.22
C THR A 100 10.79 -2.53 -3.52
N PHE A 101 11.21 -1.53 -4.30
CA PHE A 101 11.74 -0.26 -3.77
C PHE A 101 10.70 0.51 -2.95
N LEU A 102 9.46 0.64 -3.46
CA LEU A 102 8.40 1.33 -2.71
C LEU A 102 7.99 0.57 -1.45
N HIS A 103 7.98 -0.78 -1.50
CA HIS A 103 7.72 -1.59 -0.31
C HIS A 103 8.78 -1.38 0.77
N ALA A 104 10.07 -1.38 0.40
CA ALA A 104 11.16 -1.12 1.33
C ALA A 104 11.01 0.25 2.02
N ILE A 105 10.63 1.29 1.27
CA ILE A 105 10.41 2.64 1.80
C ILE A 105 9.23 2.64 2.80
N CYS A 106 8.09 2.04 2.43
CA CYS A 106 6.92 1.96 3.29
C CYS A 106 7.19 1.18 4.58
N LEU A 107 7.94 0.08 4.51
CA LEU A 107 8.33 -0.70 5.67
C LEU A 107 9.29 0.07 6.58
N ARG A 108 10.38 0.63 6.04
CA ARG A 108 11.44 1.24 6.85
C ARG A 108 11.14 2.67 7.26
N GLU A 109 10.78 3.55 6.30
CA GLU A 109 10.55 4.97 6.56
C GLU A 109 9.10 5.25 6.96
N GLY A 110 8.14 4.48 6.44
CA GLY A 110 6.74 4.51 6.87
C GLY A 110 6.48 3.79 8.18
N GLY A 111 7.44 2.98 8.67
CA GLY A 111 7.30 2.21 9.92
C GLY A 111 6.23 1.11 9.84
N ALA A 112 5.82 0.73 8.65
CA ALA A 112 4.87 -0.37 8.46
C ALA A 112 5.54 -1.72 8.73
N LYS A 113 4.74 -2.70 9.15
CA LYS A 113 5.17 -4.11 9.23
C LYS A 113 4.66 -4.92 8.04
N TRP A 114 3.58 -4.49 7.46
CA TRP A 114 2.92 -5.11 6.32
C TRP A 114 2.54 -4.03 5.31
N VAL A 115 2.70 -4.33 4.03
CA VAL A 115 2.32 -3.42 2.94
C VAL A 115 1.55 -4.20 1.89
N GLY A 116 0.45 -3.62 1.42
CA GLY A 116 -0.32 -4.13 0.29
C GLY A 116 -0.47 -3.05 -0.77
N HIS A 117 -0.19 -3.41 -2.01
CA HIS A 117 -0.44 -2.61 -3.19
C HIS A 117 -1.34 -3.40 -4.12
N THR A 118 -2.42 -2.79 -4.57
CA THR A 118 -3.38 -3.38 -5.52
C THR A 118 -3.92 -2.31 -6.46
N HIS A 119 -4.69 -2.72 -7.47
CA HIS A 119 -5.29 -1.83 -8.46
C HIS A 119 -6.83 -1.89 -8.42
N PRO A 120 -7.50 -1.53 -7.31
CA PRO A 120 -8.95 -1.66 -7.19
C PRO A 120 -9.66 -0.87 -8.27
N VAL A 121 -10.56 -1.51 -9.00
CA VAL A 121 -11.30 -0.87 -10.10
C VAL A 121 -12.03 0.39 -9.63
N SER A 122 -12.59 0.38 -8.43
CA SER A 122 -13.28 1.52 -7.84
C SER A 122 -12.36 2.73 -7.63
N VAL A 123 -11.13 2.48 -7.12
CA VAL A 123 -10.12 3.51 -6.87
C VAL A 123 -9.60 4.06 -8.18
N LEU A 124 -9.31 3.18 -9.14
CA LEU A 124 -8.83 3.57 -10.47
C LEU A 124 -9.85 4.42 -11.25
N LYS A 125 -11.15 4.18 -11.10
CA LYS A 125 -12.20 5.04 -11.69
C LYS A 125 -12.01 6.53 -11.35
N ILE A 126 -11.45 6.82 -10.18
CA ILE A 126 -11.21 8.19 -9.72
C ILE A 126 -9.78 8.62 -10.04
N LEU A 127 -8.77 7.81 -9.69
CA LEU A 127 -7.36 8.15 -9.89
C LEU A 127 -6.96 8.33 -11.36
N CYS A 128 -7.65 7.64 -12.28
CA CYS A 128 -7.45 7.78 -13.72
C CYS A 128 -8.33 8.84 -14.37
N SER A 129 -9.11 9.58 -13.59
CA SER A 129 -9.89 10.71 -14.06
C SER A 129 -9.14 12.04 -13.86
N GLN A 130 -9.68 13.13 -14.40
CA GLN A 130 -9.15 14.47 -14.15
C GLN A 130 -9.18 14.88 -12.67
N LEU A 131 -9.96 14.18 -11.83
CA LEU A 131 -10.03 14.44 -10.41
C LEU A 131 -8.79 13.95 -9.65
N GLY A 132 -8.09 12.93 -10.19
CA GLY A 132 -6.92 12.34 -9.53
C GLY A 132 -7.22 11.91 -8.11
N ALA A 133 -6.34 12.23 -7.16
CA ALA A 133 -6.53 11.90 -5.75
C ALA A 133 -7.35 12.94 -4.97
N ALA A 134 -7.69 14.09 -5.57
CA ALA A 134 -8.35 15.20 -4.86
C ALA A 134 -9.62 14.81 -4.06
N PRO A 135 -10.52 13.94 -4.56
CA PRO A 135 -11.70 13.53 -3.78
C PRO A 135 -11.38 12.81 -2.48
N PHE A 136 -10.23 12.12 -2.39
CA PHE A 136 -9.81 11.37 -1.21
C PHE A 136 -9.19 12.23 -0.11
N HIS A 137 -8.97 13.51 -0.34
CA HIS A 137 -8.56 14.45 0.71
C HIS A 137 -9.72 14.90 1.60
N ARG A 138 -10.97 14.56 1.23
CA ARG A 138 -12.19 14.87 1.97
C ARG A 138 -13.01 13.61 2.20
N HIS A 139 -13.66 13.50 3.35
CA HIS A 139 -14.43 12.31 3.70
C HIS A 139 -15.93 12.49 3.46
N ILE A 140 -16.62 11.40 3.13
CA ILE A 140 -18.07 11.36 2.91
C ILE A 140 -18.82 10.56 3.97
N PHE A 141 -18.11 9.74 4.76
CA PHE A 141 -18.68 8.98 5.87
C PHE A 141 -17.59 8.64 6.93
N PRO A 142 -18.01 8.39 8.20
CA PRO A 142 -17.07 8.21 9.31
C PRO A 142 -16.10 7.04 9.19
N ASP A 143 -16.57 5.86 8.72
CA ASP A 143 -15.75 4.65 8.69
C ASP A 143 -14.49 4.81 7.81
N ALA A 144 -14.55 5.63 6.75
CA ALA A 144 -13.37 5.93 5.93
C ALA A 144 -12.28 6.63 6.76
N ILE A 145 -12.66 7.55 7.65
CA ILE A 145 -11.72 8.23 8.55
C ILE A 145 -11.12 7.23 9.54
N VAL A 146 -11.98 6.41 10.16
CA VAL A 146 -11.57 5.44 11.20
C VAL A 146 -10.57 4.43 10.66
N VAL A 147 -10.83 3.89 9.48
CA VAL A 147 -10.05 2.78 8.92
C VAL A 147 -8.91 3.26 8.04
N CYS A 148 -9.18 4.17 7.08
CA CYS A 148 -8.17 4.66 6.14
C CYS A 148 -7.32 5.82 6.71
N GLY A 149 -7.74 6.41 7.84
CA GLY A 149 -7.08 7.57 8.43
C GLY A 149 -7.66 8.90 7.95
N ARG A 150 -7.35 9.96 8.70
CA ARG A 150 -7.85 11.31 8.44
C ARG A 150 -7.28 11.92 7.15
N HIS A 151 -6.07 11.55 6.81
CA HIS A 151 -5.35 12.06 5.64
C HIS A 151 -4.74 10.93 4.83
N VAL A 152 -4.72 11.10 3.52
CA VAL A 152 -4.03 10.23 2.58
C VAL A 152 -2.82 10.96 2.00
N ALA A 153 -1.76 10.23 1.66
CA ALA A 153 -0.67 10.78 0.86
C ALA A 153 -0.98 10.59 -0.63
N GLU A 154 -0.42 11.45 -1.46
CA GLU A 154 -0.57 11.41 -2.92
C GLU A 154 0.80 11.40 -3.59
N VAL A 155 0.91 10.62 -4.67
CA VAL A 155 2.08 10.55 -5.55
C VAL A 155 1.60 10.81 -6.97
N PRO A 156 2.17 11.76 -7.70
CA PRO A 156 1.84 11.98 -9.11
C PRO A 156 2.20 10.75 -9.95
N TYR A 157 1.64 10.67 -11.15
CA TYR A 157 2.00 9.58 -12.06
C TYR A 157 3.49 9.60 -12.39
N ILE A 158 4.12 8.49 -12.18
CA ILE A 158 5.49 8.17 -12.59
C ILE A 158 5.49 6.69 -13.00
N ASP A 159 6.23 6.34 -14.03
CA ASP A 159 6.37 4.94 -14.46
C ASP A 159 6.85 4.05 -13.31
N PRO A 160 6.27 2.83 -13.18
CA PRO A 160 6.64 1.87 -12.15
C PRO A 160 8.14 1.60 -12.09
N GLY A 161 8.67 1.44 -10.87
CA GLY A 161 10.08 1.17 -10.64
C GLY A 161 10.73 2.17 -9.68
N ILE A 162 12.04 2.31 -9.79
CA ILE A 162 12.81 3.09 -8.82
C ILE A 162 12.46 4.59 -8.82
N ARG A 163 12.08 5.16 -9.99
CA ARG A 163 11.69 6.58 -10.08
C ARG A 163 10.41 6.85 -9.32
N LEU A 164 9.42 5.97 -9.46
CA LEU A 164 8.19 6.02 -8.68
C LEU A 164 8.50 5.92 -7.18
N ALA A 165 9.39 5.00 -6.80
CA ALA A 165 9.79 4.83 -5.40
C ALA A 165 10.45 6.08 -4.82
N VAL A 166 11.30 6.77 -5.58
CA VAL A 166 11.91 8.04 -5.15
C VAL A 166 10.86 9.13 -4.91
N GLU A 167 9.87 9.28 -5.80
CA GLU A 167 8.79 10.26 -5.60
C GLU A 167 7.88 9.86 -4.45
N LEU A 168 7.56 8.57 -4.30
CA LEU A 168 6.81 8.07 -3.15
C LEU A 168 7.55 8.37 -1.84
N ARG A 169 8.88 8.16 -1.78
CA ARG A 169 9.72 8.50 -0.63
C ARG A 169 9.61 9.97 -0.24
N LYS A 170 9.67 10.84 -1.25
CA LYS A 170 9.52 12.30 -1.06
C LYS A 170 8.14 12.64 -0.50
N SER A 171 7.07 12.12 -1.11
CA SER A 171 5.69 12.33 -0.68
C SER A 171 5.45 11.80 0.74
N LEU A 172 5.95 10.59 1.05
CA LEU A 172 5.88 10.00 2.39
C LEU A 172 6.56 10.87 3.45
N ARG A 173 7.78 11.33 3.18
CA ARG A 173 8.53 12.20 4.11
C ARG A 173 7.85 13.55 4.32
N GLN A 174 7.31 14.15 3.26
CA GLN A 174 6.53 15.39 3.37
C GLN A 174 5.26 15.18 4.19
N PHE A 175 4.56 14.06 3.98
CA PHE A 175 3.40 13.70 4.76
C PHE A 175 3.73 13.54 6.25
N ILE A 176 4.77 12.78 6.58
CA ILE A 176 5.21 12.56 7.97
C ILE A 176 5.59 13.89 8.62
N LYS A 177 6.32 14.75 7.91
CA LYS A 177 6.70 16.09 8.40
C LYS A 177 5.45 16.95 8.71
N LYS A 178 4.41 16.86 7.89
CA LYS A 178 3.18 17.66 8.03
C LYS A 178 2.25 17.12 9.12
N HIS A 179 2.12 15.79 9.23
CA HIS A 179 1.11 15.17 10.07
C HIS A 179 1.67 14.44 11.31
N GLY A 180 2.98 14.35 11.47
CA GLY A 180 3.65 13.71 12.62
C GLY A 180 3.66 12.17 12.58
N ALA A 181 3.01 11.54 11.60
CA ALA A 181 2.92 10.09 11.45
C ALA A 181 2.82 9.71 9.96
N ALA A 182 3.15 8.46 9.64
CA ALA A 182 2.98 7.95 8.29
C ALA A 182 1.49 7.78 7.93
N PRO A 183 1.11 7.94 6.65
CA PRO A 183 -0.25 7.67 6.19
C PRO A 183 -0.54 6.17 6.23
N LYS A 184 -1.81 5.80 6.41
CA LYS A 184 -2.25 4.43 6.16
C LYS A 184 -2.41 4.13 4.67
N VAL A 185 -2.72 5.15 3.88
CA VAL A 185 -2.99 5.05 2.44
C VAL A 185 -2.13 6.06 1.69
N ILE A 186 -1.43 5.58 0.67
CA ILE A 186 -0.73 6.38 -0.32
C ILE A 186 -1.43 6.13 -1.65
N LEU A 187 -1.92 7.17 -2.31
CA LEU A 187 -2.58 7.10 -3.60
C LEU A 187 -1.59 7.50 -4.71
N MET A 188 -1.33 6.60 -5.62
CA MET A 188 -0.51 6.86 -6.80
C MET A 188 -1.44 7.13 -7.99
N VAL A 189 -1.44 8.36 -8.50
CA VAL A 189 -2.31 8.79 -9.61
C VAL A 189 -2.07 7.92 -10.85
N ASN A 190 -3.13 7.50 -11.53
CA ASN A 190 -3.10 6.60 -12.69
C ASN A 190 -2.44 5.23 -12.44
N HIS A 191 -2.33 4.79 -11.17
CA HIS A 191 -1.65 3.54 -10.86
C HIS A 191 -2.43 2.71 -9.83
N GLY A 192 -2.63 3.21 -8.61
CA GLY A 192 -3.34 2.49 -7.55
C GLY A 192 -2.89 2.88 -6.15
N PRO A 193 -3.49 2.31 -5.11
CA PRO A 193 -3.13 2.59 -3.73
C PRO A 193 -2.02 1.69 -3.19
N VAL A 194 -1.24 2.22 -2.25
CA VAL A 194 -0.40 1.47 -1.33
C VAL A 194 -0.95 1.64 0.08
N VAL A 195 -1.16 0.53 0.77
CA VAL A 195 -1.67 0.51 2.15
C VAL A 195 -0.58 0.02 3.11
N LEU A 196 -0.38 0.79 4.18
CA LEU A 196 0.58 0.54 5.24
C LEU A 196 -0.15 0.03 6.49
N GLY A 197 0.29 -1.08 7.07
CA GLY A 197 -0.30 -1.67 8.28
C GLY A 197 0.73 -2.19 9.28
N GLN A 198 0.32 -2.30 10.54
CA GLN A 198 1.10 -2.97 11.58
C GLN A 198 0.82 -4.48 11.60
N THR A 199 -0.28 -4.89 11.01
CA THR A 199 -0.69 -6.29 10.82
C THR A 199 -1.16 -6.50 9.38
N ASP A 200 -1.16 -7.75 8.92
CA ASP A 200 -1.81 -8.16 7.67
C ASP A 200 -3.30 -7.75 7.64
N ARG A 201 -3.97 -7.85 8.78
CA ARG A 201 -5.38 -7.48 8.93
C ARG A 201 -5.60 -5.97 8.76
N ASP A 202 -4.68 -5.14 9.24
CA ASP A 202 -4.75 -3.69 9.02
C ASP A 202 -4.70 -3.38 7.52
N VAL A 203 -3.78 -4.03 6.78
CA VAL A 203 -3.67 -3.85 5.33
C VAL A 203 -4.95 -4.28 4.63
N PHE A 204 -5.45 -5.47 4.94
CA PHE A 204 -6.66 -6.01 4.34
C PHE A 204 -7.89 -5.13 4.60
N ASN A 205 -8.15 -4.78 5.85
CA ASN A 205 -9.31 -3.99 6.23
C ASN A 205 -9.26 -2.57 5.65
N THR A 206 -8.06 -1.97 5.61
CA THR A 206 -7.87 -0.64 5.03
C THR A 206 -8.10 -0.66 3.51
N MET A 207 -7.62 -1.71 2.82
CA MET A 207 -7.84 -1.85 1.37
C MET A 207 -9.33 -2.02 1.05
N LEU A 208 -10.06 -2.86 1.80
CA LEU A 208 -11.51 -3.03 1.62
C LEU A 208 -12.30 -1.74 1.90
N MET A 209 -11.91 -0.98 2.94
CA MET A 209 -12.59 0.27 3.25
C MET A 209 -12.29 1.35 2.20
N LEU A 210 -11.07 1.38 1.69
CA LEU A 210 -10.69 2.28 0.61
C LEU A 210 -11.46 1.98 -0.68
N ASP A 211 -11.60 0.69 -1.03
CA ASP A 211 -12.41 0.25 -2.16
C ASP A 211 -13.87 0.69 -2.01
N LYS A 212 -14.48 0.44 -0.85
CA LYS A 212 -15.83 0.91 -0.54
C LYS A 212 -15.95 2.43 -0.65
N TRP A 213 -14.98 3.17 -0.10
CA TRP A 213 -14.99 4.63 -0.16
C TRP A 213 -14.92 5.14 -1.59
N ALA A 214 -14.03 4.58 -2.41
CA ALA A 214 -13.90 4.91 -3.81
C ALA A 214 -15.16 4.55 -4.63
N CYS A 215 -15.76 3.39 -4.36
CA CYS A 215 -16.99 2.95 -5.00
C CYS A 215 -18.14 3.96 -4.75
N ILE A 216 -18.31 4.40 -3.49
CA ILE A 216 -19.33 5.39 -3.14
C ILE A 216 -19.02 6.75 -3.78
N LEU A 217 -17.74 7.20 -3.75
CA LEU A 217 -17.35 8.46 -4.41
C LEU A 217 -17.65 8.44 -5.90
N ALA A 218 -17.26 7.37 -6.61
CA ALA A 218 -17.52 7.24 -8.04
C ALA A 218 -19.04 7.23 -8.34
N GLY A 219 -19.83 6.51 -7.52
CA GLY A 219 -21.29 6.50 -7.64
C GLY A 219 -21.92 7.88 -7.40
N ASN A 220 -21.41 8.63 -6.42
CA ASN A 220 -21.91 9.99 -6.15
C ASN A 220 -21.72 10.93 -7.33
N TYR A 221 -20.59 10.84 -8.04
CA TYR A 221 -20.37 11.66 -9.25
C TYR A 221 -21.31 11.31 -10.40
N SER A 222 -21.89 10.12 -10.41
CA SER A 222 -22.87 9.71 -11.42
C SER A 222 -24.30 10.20 -11.13
N VAL A 223 -24.63 10.45 -9.84
CA VAL A 223 -25.98 10.89 -9.42
C VAL A 223 -26.02 12.36 -8.96
N GLY A 224 -24.90 13.06 -9.05
CA GLY A 224 -24.77 14.46 -8.63
C GLY A 224 -23.35 14.80 -8.24
N ALA A 225 -23.14 15.21 -7.00
CA ALA A 225 -21.82 15.48 -6.44
C ALA A 225 -21.69 14.89 -5.03
N PRO A 226 -20.50 14.48 -4.59
CA PRO A 226 -20.31 14.00 -3.22
C PRO A 226 -20.65 15.08 -2.19
N ARG A 227 -21.42 14.71 -1.17
CA ARG A 227 -21.63 15.56 0.01
C ARG A 227 -20.56 15.24 1.03
N PHE A 228 -19.52 16.06 1.06
CA PHE A 228 -18.41 15.87 1.99
C PHE A 228 -18.76 16.32 3.41
N LEU A 229 -18.21 15.61 4.40
CA LEU A 229 -18.16 16.07 5.78
C LEU A 229 -17.29 17.34 5.86
N ASP A 230 -17.65 18.26 6.74
CA ASP A 230 -16.76 19.38 7.02
C ASP A 230 -15.52 18.94 7.82
N GLU A 231 -14.48 19.78 7.82
CA GLU A 231 -13.20 19.48 8.47
C GLU A 231 -13.36 19.24 9.98
N LYS A 232 -14.20 20.06 10.68
CA LYS A 232 -14.41 19.94 12.13
C LYS A 232 -15.08 18.62 12.49
N LEU A 233 -16.06 18.16 11.69
CA LEU A 233 -16.70 16.86 11.89
C LEU A 233 -15.71 15.72 11.65
N SER A 234 -14.87 15.83 10.63
CA SER A 234 -13.85 14.85 10.33
C SER A 234 -12.79 14.75 11.45
N ASP A 235 -12.33 15.88 11.95
CA ASP A 235 -11.37 15.95 13.06
C ASP A 235 -11.97 15.41 14.37
N ARG A 236 -13.27 15.69 14.60
CA ARG A 236 -13.98 15.13 15.76
C ARG A 236 -14.06 13.60 15.70
N ILE A 237 -14.34 13.02 14.52
CA ILE A 237 -14.39 11.55 14.34
C ILE A 237 -13.01 10.97 14.59
N GLU A 238 -11.95 11.57 14.05
CA GLU A 238 -10.57 11.11 14.26
C GLU A 238 -10.19 11.06 15.74
N SER A 239 -10.61 12.04 16.54
CA SER A 239 -10.25 12.19 17.95
C SER A 239 -11.17 11.47 18.95
N ARG A 240 -12.27 10.83 18.51
CA ARG A 240 -13.23 10.18 19.42
C ARG A 240 -12.64 8.97 20.14
N PRO A 241 -12.79 8.86 21.47
CA PRO A 241 -12.27 7.72 22.24
C PRO A 241 -12.87 6.37 21.86
N ASP A 242 -14.16 6.33 21.53
CA ASP A 242 -14.87 5.11 21.08
C ASP A 242 -14.34 4.63 19.72
N GLU A 243 -13.99 5.54 18.81
CA GLU A 243 -13.37 5.18 17.53
C GLU A 243 -11.93 4.70 17.70
N HIS A 244 -11.17 5.25 18.64
CA HIS A 244 -9.86 4.71 19.04
C HIS A 244 -9.96 3.28 19.60
N TYR A 245 -10.98 3.01 20.40
CA TYR A 245 -11.27 1.66 20.89
C TYR A 245 -11.64 0.73 19.73
N ARG A 246 -12.53 1.15 18.84
CA ARG A 246 -12.97 0.39 17.66
C ARG A 246 -11.79 0.04 16.74
N ARG A 247 -10.88 0.97 16.44
CA ARG A 247 -9.65 0.72 15.66
C ARG A 247 -8.81 -0.40 16.25
N ARG A 248 -8.67 -0.42 17.59
CA ARG A 248 -7.90 -1.47 18.28
C ARG A 248 -8.55 -2.83 18.18
N ILE A 249 -9.89 -2.91 18.15
CA ILE A 249 -10.61 -4.18 18.02
C ILE A 249 -10.59 -4.66 16.57
N ILE A 250 -10.85 -3.79 15.58
CA ILE A 250 -10.85 -4.16 14.16
C ILE A 250 -9.52 -4.80 13.76
N GLY A 251 -8.40 -4.30 14.25
CA GLY A 251 -7.08 -4.90 14.01
C GLY A 251 -6.84 -6.25 14.75
N ARG A 252 -7.71 -6.65 15.70
CA ARG A 252 -7.57 -7.88 16.52
C ARG A 252 -8.57 -8.98 16.16
N ILE A 253 -9.63 -8.68 15.44
CA ILE A 253 -10.63 -9.66 15.04
C ILE A 253 -9.99 -10.65 14.06
N LYS A 254 -9.96 -11.94 14.45
CA LYS A 254 -9.46 -13.05 13.64
C LYS A 254 -10.41 -13.37 12.50
#